data_abbd80249a00710d13beacab09d60a8d
#
_entry.id   abbd80249a00710d13beacab09d60a8d
#
_cell.length_a   1.000
_cell.length_b   1.000
_cell.length_c   1.000
_cell.angle_alpha   90.00
_cell.angle_beta   90.00
_cell.angle_gamma   90.00
#
_symmetry.space_group_name_H-M   'P 1'
#
loop_
_entity.id
_entity.type
_entity.pdbx_description
1 polymer ?
#
loop_
_entity_poly.entity_id
_entity_poly.type
_entity_poly.pdbx_seq_one_letter_code
_entity_poly.pdbx_strand_id
1 'polypeptide(L)'
;VGILGVLVMVPALMVGFDVIPQSAEEIDLPPSQIGKLLVFSVSLAAIWYIAISIAVGNALNTDQIGVSNAATADAMATVWDSRMMGNLMILAGVGGILTSWNAFIIGGSRVLYALAEAGMIPGAFARVHPRYKTPYVGILFIGLLSCISPFFGRTILVWLVDAGSFMVVIAYGMVALAFLKLRSSEPDMPRPFRVAQGKLIGSLALILSIGLGCLYLPGSPAALIWPYEWFMVLGGTLLGAGFYFNSLR
;
A
#
# COMPACT_ATOMS: atom_id res chain seq x y z
N VAL A 1 4.65 -22.38 4.82
CA VAL A 1 4.91 -20.93 4.92
C VAL A 1 4.65 -20.56 6.37
N GLY A 2 5.71 -20.33 7.16
CA GLY A 2 5.57 -19.99 8.57
C GLY A 2 5.21 -18.53 8.80
N ILE A 3 5.27 -18.08 10.06
CA ILE A 3 5.00 -16.70 10.49
C ILE A 3 5.74 -15.66 9.63
N LEU A 4 6.97 -15.93 9.20
CA LEU A 4 7.76 -15.04 8.33
C LEU A 4 7.10 -14.78 6.98
N GLY A 5 6.46 -15.80 6.37
CA GLY A 5 5.73 -15.62 5.11
C GLY A 5 4.45 -14.77 5.28
N VAL A 6 3.80 -14.84 6.45
CA VAL A 6 2.66 -13.97 6.76
C VAL A 6 3.14 -12.52 6.96
N LEU A 7 4.26 -12.30 7.66
CA LEU A 7 4.81 -10.96 7.89
C LEU A 7 5.13 -10.20 6.59
N VAL A 8 5.58 -10.91 5.55
CA VAL A 8 5.85 -10.29 4.24
C VAL A 8 4.57 -9.81 3.53
N MET A 9 3.43 -10.44 3.79
CA MET A 9 2.15 -10.02 3.21
C MET A 9 1.54 -8.80 3.93
N VAL A 10 1.95 -8.51 5.17
CA VAL A 10 1.38 -7.41 5.97
C VAL A 10 1.50 -6.05 5.28
N PRO A 11 2.63 -5.64 4.67
CA PRO A 11 2.71 -4.38 3.96
C PRO A 11 1.67 -4.25 2.85
N ALA A 12 1.46 -5.29 2.04
CA ALA A 12 0.46 -5.30 0.97
C ALA A 12 -0.98 -5.21 1.51
N LEU A 13 -1.26 -5.89 2.63
CA LEU A 13 -2.58 -5.89 3.27
C LEU A 13 -2.91 -4.55 3.94
N MET A 14 -1.89 -3.87 4.46
CA MET A 14 -2.08 -2.63 5.24
C MET A 14 -1.87 -1.38 4.39
N VAL A 15 -1.38 -1.48 3.15
CA VAL A 15 -1.21 -0.34 2.25
C VAL A 15 -2.57 0.31 1.94
N GLY A 16 -2.56 1.64 1.82
CA GLY A 16 -3.76 2.44 1.58
C GLY A 16 -4.02 3.50 2.65
N PHE A 17 -3.50 3.35 3.87
CA PHE A 17 -3.55 4.41 4.88
C PHE A 17 -2.76 5.66 4.46
N ASP A 18 -1.77 5.49 3.64
CA ASP A 18 -0.92 6.51 3.04
C ASP A 18 -1.67 7.42 2.05
N VAL A 19 -2.83 7.01 1.55
CA VAL A 19 -3.73 7.89 0.79
C VAL A 19 -4.22 9.08 1.62
N ILE A 20 -4.37 8.91 2.94
CA ILE A 20 -4.80 10.00 3.84
C ILE A 20 -3.82 11.18 3.80
N PRO A 21 -2.51 11.02 4.07
CA PRO A 21 -1.56 12.13 3.96
C PRO A 21 -1.34 12.61 2.52
N GLN A 22 -1.47 11.74 1.52
CA GLN A 22 -1.36 12.10 0.10
C GLN A 22 -2.51 13.03 -0.36
N SER A 23 -3.66 12.95 0.29
CA SER A 23 -4.86 13.76 0.02
C SER A 23 -5.10 14.80 1.12
N ALA A 24 -4.13 15.06 1.99
CA ALA A 24 -4.32 15.88 3.20
C ALA A 24 -4.79 17.31 2.89
N GLU A 25 -4.39 17.88 1.75
CA GLU A 25 -4.78 19.23 1.31
C GLU A 25 -6.24 19.31 0.86
N GLU A 26 -6.86 18.18 0.54
CA GLU A 26 -8.26 18.10 0.09
C GLU A 26 -9.22 17.69 1.22
N ILE A 27 -8.68 17.30 2.38
CA ILE A 27 -9.45 16.88 3.55
C ILE A 27 -9.79 18.13 4.38
N ASP A 28 -11.08 18.42 4.53
CA ASP A 28 -11.58 19.53 5.35
C ASP A 28 -11.50 19.20 6.86
N LEU A 29 -10.28 18.99 7.34
CA LEU A 29 -9.97 18.73 8.74
C LEU A 29 -8.72 19.53 9.17
N PRO A 30 -8.66 19.96 10.44
CA PRO A 30 -7.43 20.56 10.98
C PRO A 30 -6.24 19.60 10.85
N PRO A 31 -5.06 20.05 10.45
CA PRO A 31 -3.86 19.20 10.28
C PRO A 31 -3.50 18.34 11.50
N SER A 32 -3.84 18.81 12.71
CA SER A 32 -3.67 18.06 13.96
C SER A 32 -4.56 16.81 14.06
N GLN A 33 -5.67 16.76 13.34
CA GLN A 33 -6.59 15.61 13.32
C GLN A 33 -6.20 14.58 12.27
N ILE A 34 -5.53 14.96 11.19
CA ILE A 34 -5.10 14.04 10.12
C ILE A 34 -4.22 12.91 10.68
N GLY A 35 -3.25 13.24 11.55
CA GLY A 35 -2.42 12.23 12.20
C GLY A 35 -3.20 11.27 13.11
N LYS A 36 -4.22 11.76 13.82
CA LYS A 36 -5.10 10.93 14.64
C LYS A 36 -5.96 10.01 13.79
N LEU A 37 -6.51 10.55 12.69
CA LEU A 37 -7.32 9.80 11.72
C LEU A 37 -6.51 8.64 11.13
N LEU A 38 -5.25 8.89 10.77
CA LEU A 38 -4.35 7.89 10.23
C LEU A 38 -4.11 6.75 11.23
N VAL A 39 -3.76 7.06 12.48
CA VAL A 39 -3.57 6.05 13.53
C VAL A 39 -4.85 5.27 13.78
N PHE A 40 -6.00 5.95 13.84
CA PHE A 40 -7.30 5.31 14.03
C PHE A 40 -7.63 4.35 12.87
N SER A 41 -7.44 4.79 11.63
CA SER A 41 -7.71 3.97 10.44
C SER A 41 -6.87 2.70 10.39
N VAL A 42 -5.55 2.81 10.66
CA VAL A 42 -4.65 1.65 10.71
C VAL A 42 -5.03 0.70 11.83
N SER A 43 -5.37 1.22 13.02
CA SER A 43 -5.79 0.40 14.16
C SER A 43 -7.09 -0.34 13.87
N LEU A 44 -8.07 0.33 13.27
CA LEU A 44 -9.34 -0.27 12.88
C LEU A 44 -9.14 -1.37 11.84
N ALA A 45 -8.31 -1.13 10.83
CA ALA A 45 -7.96 -2.12 9.81
C ALA A 45 -7.29 -3.36 10.44
N ALA A 46 -6.34 -3.16 11.36
CA ALA A 46 -5.68 -4.26 12.05
C ALA A 46 -6.67 -5.11 12.88
N ILE A 47 -7.55 -4.47 13.64
CA ILE A 47 -8.61 -5.15 14.42
C ILE A 47 -9.52 -5.94 13.47
N TRP A 48 -9.90 -5.35 12.34
CA TRP A 48 -10.75 -5.99 11.35
C TRP A 48 -10.09 -7.24 10.74
N TYR A 49 -8.82 -7.16 10.33
CA TYR A 49 -8.10 -8.32 9.80
C TYR A 49 -7.94 -9.44 10.83
N ILE A 50 -7.67 -9.10 12.10
CA ILE A 50 -7.61 -10.08 13.19
C ILE A 50 -8.97 -10.76 13.36
N ALA A 51 -10.05 -9.99 13.43
CA ALA A 51 -11.41 -10.53 13.59
C ALA A 51 -11.80 -11.47 12.45
N ILE A 52 -11.55 -11.08 11.20
CA ILE A 52 -11.82 -11.92 10.02
C ILE A 52 -10.97 -13.20 10.05
N SER A 53 -9.68 -13.09 10.39
CA SER A 53 -8.79 -14.26 10.47
C SER A 53 -9.27 -15.27 11.51
N ILE A 54 -9.71 -14.80 12.69
CA ILE A 54 -10.29 -15.63 13.74
C ILE A 54 -11.60 -16.26 13.26
N ALA A 55 -12.49 -15.48 12.63
CA ALA A 55 -13.76 -15.99 12.13
C ALA A 55 -13.58 -17.09 11.08
N VAL A 56 -12.70 -16.88 10.11
CA VAL A 56 -12.40 -17.88 9.06
C VAL A 56 -11.75 -19.12 9.65
N GLY A 57 -10.77 -18.95 10.57
CA GLY A 57 -10.07 -20.07 11.21
C GLY A 57 -10.96 -20.92 12.13
N ASN A 58 -12.08 -20.34 12.66
CA ASN A 58 -13.08 -21.08 13.42
C ASN A 58 -14.12 -21.76 12.51
N ALA A 59 -14.35 -21.25 11.33
CA ALA A 59 -15.35 -21.77 10.38
C ALA A 59 -14.83 -22.88 9.49
N LEU A 60 -13.55 -22.83 9.11
CA LEU A 60 -12.90 -23.74 8.18
C LEU A 60 -11.66 -24.38 8.81
N ASN A 61 -11.41 -25.64 8.48
CA ASN A 61 -10.16 -26.30 8.84
C ASN A 61 -9.00 -25.89 7.89
N THR A 62 -7.77 -26.22 8.29
CA THR A 62 -6.55 -25.83 7.55
C THR A 62 -6.55 -26.35 6.11
N ASP A 63 -7.06 -27.58 5.87
CA ASP A 63 -7.09 -28.17 4.54
C ASP A 63 -8.09 -27.45 3.63
N GLN A 64 -9.25 -27.09 4.18
CA GLN A 64 -10.28 -26.31 3.46
C GLN A 64 -9.75 -24.91 3.10
N ILE A 65 -9.07 -24.24 4.02
CA ILE A 65 -8.46 -22.92 3.76
C ILE A 65 -7.40 -23.04 2.67
N GLY A 66 -6.59 -24.12 2.69
CA GLY A 66 -5.49 -24.31 1.73
C GLY A 66 -5.93 -24.49 0.29
N VAL A 67 -7.13 -25.03 0.04
CA VAL A 67 -7.68 -25.24 -1.31
C VAL A 67 -8.69 -24.17 -1.73
N SER A 68 -9.11 -23.31 -0.82
CA SER A 68 -10.10 -22.27 -1.07
C SER A 68 -9.55 -21.13 -1.94
N ASN A 69 -10.34 -20.71 -2.92
CA ASN A 69 -10.05 -19.51 -3.71
C ASN A 69 -10.59 -18.22 -3.06
N ALA A 70 -11.53 -18.35 -2.10
CA ALA A 70 -12.17 -17.23 -1.42
C ALA A 70 -12.58 -17.65 0.01
N ALA A 71 -11.59 -17.86 0.88
CA ALA A 71 -11.77 -18.45 2.20
C ALA A 71 -12.83 -17.74 3.07
N THR A 72 -12.96 -16.41 2.99
CA THR A 72 -14.01 -15.67 3.69
C THR A 72 -15.41 -15.99 3.18
N ALA A 73 -15.58 -16.20 1.88
CA ALA A 73 -16.86 -16.56 1.29
C ALA A 73 -17.24 -18.03 1.62
N ASP A 74 -16.26 -18.92 1.58
CA ASP A 74 -16.47 -20.32 1.94
C ASP A 74 -16.79 -20.47 3.44
N ALA A 75 -16.11 -19.70 4.30
CA ALA A 75 -16.43 -19.63 5.73
C ALA A 75 -17.88 -19.16 5.96
N MET A 76 -18.29 -18.10 5.27
CA MET A 76 -19.66 -17.57 5.38
C MET A 76 -20.68 -18.61 4.91
N ALA A 77 -20.43 -19.31 3.80
CA ALA A 77 -21.30 -20.36 3.29
C ALA A 77 -21.41 -21.52 4.28
N THR A 78 -20.31 -21.89 4.92
CA THR A 78 -20.26 -22.99 5.91
C THR A 78 -21.01 -22.65 7.19
N VAL A 79 -20.80 -21.46 7.75
CA VAL A 79 -21.44 -21.04 9.01
C VAL A 79 -22.96 -20.90 8.87
N TRP A 80 -23.45 -20.44 7.71
CA TRP A 80 -24.88 -20.26 7.45
C TRP A 80 -25.52 -21.42 6.72
N ASP A 81 -24.77 -22.47 6.44
CA ASP A 81 -25.20 -23.60 5.59
C ASP A 81 -25.92 -23.12 4.31
N SER A 82 -25.36 -22.09 3.68
CA SER A 82 -26.01 -21.40 2.57
C SER A 82 -25.03 -20.89 1.54
N ARG A 83 -25.08 -21.45 0.34
CA ARG A 83 -24.30 -20.97 -0.80
C ARG A 83 -24.60 -19.52 -1.18
N MET A 84 -25.83 -19.07 -0.93
CA MET A 84 -26.24 -17.69 -1.17
C MET A 84 -25.46 -16.72 -0.29
N MET A 85 -25.18 -17.06 0.97
CA MET A 85 -24.39 -16.23 1.89
C MET A 85 -22.93 -16.10 1.44
N GLY A 86 -22.34 -17.18 0.93
CA GLY A 86 -21.03 -17.12 0.29
C GLY A 86 -21.00 -16.19 -0.93
N ASN A 87 -22.01 -16.27 -1.79
CA ASN A 87 -22.13 -15.39 -2.97
C ASN A 87 -22.30 -13.90 -2.58
N LEU A 88 -23.07 -13.61 -1.53
CA LEU A 88 -23.21 -12.26 -0.99
C LEU A 88 -21.87 -11.73 -0.45
N MET A 89 -21.08 -12.59 0.19
CA MET A 89 -19.74 -12.22 0.66
C MET A 89 -18.80 -11.91 -0.50
N ILE A 90 -18.84 -12.65 -1.60
CA ILE A 90 -18.09 -12.36 -2.83
C ILE A 90 -18.51 -11.01 -3.40
N LEU A 91 -19.81 -10.74 -3.49
CA LEU A 91 -20.33 -9.47 -4.00
C LEU A 91 -19.87 -8.27 -3.13
N ALA A 92 -19.91 -8.43 -1.81
CA ALA A 92 -19.38 -7.43 -0.88
C ALA A 92 -17.87 -7.22 -1.07
N GLY A 93 -17.11 -8.30 -1.29
CA GLY A 93 -15.67 -8.24 -1.60
C GLY A 93 -15.38 -7.48 -2.89
N VAL A 94 -16.17 -7.67 -3.94
CA VAL A 94 -16.04 -6.89 -5.19
C VAL A 94 -16.26 -5.40 -4.92
N GLY A 95 -17.27 -5.03 -4.13
CA GLY A 95 -17.49 -3.64 -3.71
C GLY A 95 -16.29 -3.06 -2.95
N GLY A 96 -15.69 -3.84 -2.04
CA GLY A 96 -14.48 -3.47 -1.32
C GLY A 96 -13.27 -3.25 -2.24
N ILE A 97 -13.07 -4.12 -3.24
CA ILE A 97 -12.00 -3.97 -4.24
C ILE A 97 -12.18 -2.69 -5.06
N LEU A 98 -13.40 -2.38 -5.50
CA LEU A 98 -13.69 -1.17 -6.27
C LEU A 98 -13.39 0.11 -5.47
N THR A 99 -13.74 0.15 -4.18
CA THR A 99 -13.43 1.29 -3.32
C THR A 99 -11.93 1.44 -3.08
N SER A 100 -11.21 0.33 -2.84
CA SER A 100 -9.77 0.33 -2.69
C SER A 100 -9.05 0.78 -3.96
N TRP A 101 -9.47 0.29 -5.11
CA TRP A 101 -8.94 0.71 -6.41
C TRP A 101 -9.10 2.20 -6.64
N ASN A 102 -10.28 2.75 -6.36
CA ASN A 102 -10.50 4.19 -6.43
C ASN A 102 -9.56 4.97 -5.51
N ALA A 103 -9.37 4.52 -4.26
CA ALA A 103 -8.45 5.15 -3.32
C ALA A 103 -6.99 5.14 -3.82
N PHE A 104 -6.52 4.04 -4.40
CA PHE A 104 -5.18 3.97 -4.98
C PHE A 104 -4.97 4.88 -6.20
N ILE A 105 -5.99 5.04 -7.06
CA ILE A 105 -5.94 6.00 -8.17
C ILE A 105 -5.86 7.41 -7.62
N ILE A 106 -6.64 7.73 -6.59
CA ILE A 106 -6.63 9.03 -5.92
C ILE A 106 -5.23 9.31 -5.36
N GLY A 107 -4.71 8.47 -4.48
CA GLY A 107 -3.41 8.68 -3.85
C GLY A 107 -2.26 8.69 -4.86
N GLY A 108 -2.19 7.68 -5.73
CA GLY A 108 -1.12 7.57 -6.72
C GLY A 108 -1.06 8.75 -7.69
N SER A 109 -2.21 9.26 -8.15
CA SER A 109 -2.25 10.43 -9.03
C SER A 109 -1.74 11.71 -8.35
N ARG A 110 -1.95 11.86 -7.03
CA ARG A 110 -1.45 13.00 -6.27
C ARG A 110 0.04 12.90 -6.01
N VAL A 111 0.56 11.71 -5.76
CA VAL A 111 2.00 11.48 -5.67
C VAL A 111 2.69 11.84 -6.98
N LEU A 112 2.16 11.40 -8.13
CA LEU A 112 2.69 11.79 -9.45
C LEU A 112 2.61 13.30 -9.66
N TYR A 113 1.51 13.94 -9.27
CA TYR A 113 1.35 15.39 -9.33
C TYR A 113 2.43 16.11 -8.51
N ALA A 114 2.60 15.74 -7.25
CA ALA A 114 3.59 16.34 -6.36
C ALA A 114 5.04 16.16 -6.86
N LEU A 115 5.37 14.97 -7.38
CA LEU A 115 6.67 14.72 -7.99
C LEU A 115 6.92 15.56 -9.24
N ALA A 116 5.87 15.80 -10.05
CA ALA A 116 5.96 16.65 -11.24
C ALA A 116 6.08 18.13 -10.87
N GLU A 117 5.38 18.61 -9.85
CA GLU A 117 5.57 19.97 -9.33
C GLU A 117 6.96 20.20 -8.76
N ALA A 118 7.52 19.18 -8.10
CA ALA A 118 8.90 19.22 -7.62
C ALA A 118 9.95 19.09 -8.76
N GLY A 119 9.52 18.97 -10.02
CA GLY A 119 10.41 18.82 -11.17
C GLY A 119 11.08 17.46 -11.30
N MET A 120 10.68 16.45 -10.51
CA MET A 120 11.30 15.12 -10.50
C MET A 120 10.84 14.21 -11.63
N ILE A 121 9.67 14.47 -12.21
CA ILE A 121 9.10 13.73 -13.35
C ILE A 121 8.53 14.72 -14.37
N PRO A 122 8.19 14.30 -15.61
CA PRO A 122 7.69 15.20 -16.64
C PRO A 122 6.51 16.04 -16.17
N GLY A 123 6.56 17.37 -16.42
CA GLY A 123 5.55 18.35 -16.03
C GLY A 123 4.14 18.10 -16.59
N ALA A 124 3.98 17.15 -17.51
CA ALA A 124 2.67 16.72 -17.97
C ALA A 124 1.80 16.18 -16.83
N PHE A 125 2.40 15.52 -15.84
CA PHE A 125 1.72 14.98 -14.67
C PHE A 125 1.26 16.06 -13.68
N ALA A 126 1.79 17.27 -13.76
CA ALA A 126 1.35 18.43 -12.97
C ALA A 126 0.10 19.13 -13.59
N ARG A 127 -0.44 18.60 -14.69
CA ARG A 127 -1.64 19.20 -15.32
C ARG A 127 -2.90 18.84 -14.55
N VAL A 128 -3.60 19.87 -14.10
CA VAL A 128 -4.91 19.78 -13.42
C VAL A 128 -6.04 20.03 -14.39
N HIS A 129 -7.10 19.23 -14.32
CA HIS A 129 -8.28 19.41 -15.16
C HIS A 129 -9.00 20.71 -14.80
N PRO A 130 -9.34 21.62 -15.78
CA PRO A 130 -9.90 22.94 -15.48
C PRO A 130 -11.20 22.90 -14.68
N ARG A 131 -12.07 21.94 -14.99
CA ARG A 131 -13.39 21.79 -14.36
C ARG A 131 -13.34 20.98 -13.07
N TYR A 132 -12.66 19.81 -13.07
CA TYR A 132 -12.71 18.86 -11.95
C TYR A 132 -11.61 19.08 -10.93
N LYS A 133 -10.64 19.94 -11.23
CA LYS A 133 -9.49 20.26 -10.35
C LYS A 133 -8.70 19.03 -9.89
N THR A 134 -8.63 18.01 -10.75
CA THR A 134 -7.93 16.73 -10.48
C THR A 134 -6.75 16.55 -11.43
N PRO A 135 -5.67 15.85 -11.04
CA PRO A 135 -4.49 15.58 -11.87
C PRO A 135 -4.81 14.48 -12.91
N TYR A 136 -5.56 14.85 -13.96
CA TYR A 136 -6.16 13.91 -14.91
C TYR A 136 -5.13 13.04 -15.66
N VAL A 137 -3.93 13.57 -15.93
CA VAL A 137 -2.87 12.81 -16.62
C VAL A 137 -2.40 11.64 -15.75
N GLY A 138 -2.18 11.87 -14.45
CA GLY A 138 -1.83 10.82 -13.48
C GLY A 138 -2.95 9.79 -13.33
N ILE A 139 -4.20 10.23 -13.25
CA ILE A 139 -5.38 9.36 -13.17
C ILE A 139 -5.48 8.46 -14.40
N LEU A 140 -5.37 9.02 -15.60
CA LEU A 140 -5.45 8.26 -16.85
C LEU A 140 -4.28 7.28 -16.98
N PHE A 141 -3.07 7.68 -16.61
CA PHE A 141 -1.88 6.84 -16.65
C PHE A 141 -2.02 5.60 -15.73
N ILE A 142 -2.38 5.83 -14.45
CA ILE A 142 -2.59 4.74 -13.49
C ILE A 142 -3.78 3.86 -13.91
N GLY A 143 -4.88 4.48 -14.31
CA GLY A 143 -6.07 3.77 -14.76
C GLY A 143 -5.79 2.86 -15.96
N LEU A 144 -5.06 3.34 -16.96
CA LEU A 144 -4.68 2.56 -18.13
C LEU A 144 -3.80 1.37 -17.75
N LEU A 145 -2.76 1.58 -16.93
CA LEU A 145 -1.91 0.51 -16.44
C LEU A 145 -2.71 -0.54 -15.65
N SER A 146 -3.64 -0.09 -14.81
CA SER A 146 -4.50 -0.99 -14.04
C SER A 146 -5.45 -1.80 -14.92
N CYS A 147 -5.96 -1.21 -16.00
CA CYS A 147 -6.80 -1.93 -16.97
C CYS A 147 -6.04 -2.96 -17.81
N ILE A 148 -4.76 -2.71 -18.06
CA ILE A 148 -3.91 -3.62 -18.86
C ILE A 148 -3.42 -4.81 -18.01
N SER A 149 -3.18 -4.61 -16.71
CA SER A 149 -2.56 -5.61 -15.84
C SER A 149 -3.29 -6.98 -15.80
N PRO A 150 -4.63 -7.07 -15.79
CA PRO A 150 -5.35 -8.36 -15.76
C PRO A 150 -5.13 -9.24 -16.99
N PHE A 151 -4.80 -8.66 -18.15
CA PHE A 151 -4.56 -9.43 -19.39
C PHE A 151 -3.32 -10.31 -19.31
N PHE A 152 -2.42 -10.04 -18.38
CA PHE A 152 -1.21 -10.84 -18.17
C PHE A 152 -1.42 -12.05 -17.25
N GLY A 153 -2.63 -12.21 -16.69
CA GLY A 153 -3.00 -13.34 -15.86
C GLY A 153 -2.58 -13.20 -14.39
N ARG A 154 -3.05 -14.17 -13.57
CA ARG A 154 -2.88 -14.13 -12.10
C ARG A 154 -1.42 -14.12 -11.65
N THR A 155 -0.56 -14.85 -12.33
CA THR A 155 0.86 -14.97 -11.94
C THR A 155 1.57 -13.62 -11.95
N ILE A 156 1.38 -12.83 -12.99
CA ILE A 156 2.00 -11.49 -13.10
C ILE A 156 1.41 -10.53 -12.06
N LEU A 157 0.11 -10.66 -11.75
CA LEU A 157 -0.50 -9.86 -10.68
C LEU A 157 0.16 -10.15 -9.31
N VAL A 158 0.44 -11.43 -9.01
CA VAL A 158 1.16 -11.80 -7.77
C VAL A 158 2.56 -11.17 -7.77
N TRP A 159 3.32 -11.31 -8.86
CA TRP A 159 4.65 -10.70 -8.95
C TRP A 159 4.63 -9.17 -8.79
N LEU A 160 3.62 -8.50 -9.35
CA LEU A 160 3.45 -7.05 -9.18
C LEU A 160 3.16 -6.67 -7.72
N VAL A 161 2.35 -7.47 -7.02
CA VAL A 161 2.05 -7.25 -5.59
C VAL A 161 3.30 -7.45 -4.75
N ASP A 162 4.06 -8.50 -4.97
CA ASP A 162 5.26 -8.81 -4.18
C ASP A 162 6.37 -7.80 -4.42
N ALA A 163 6.68 -7.49 -5.70
CA ALA A 163 7.65 -6.45 -6.06
C ALA A 163 7.21 -5.06 -5.55
N GLY A 164 5.91 -4.74 -5.67
CA GLY A 164 5.32 -3.50 -5.17
C GLY A 164 5.42 -3.39 -3.66
N SER A 165 5.13 -4.47 -2.92
CA SER A 165 5.25 -4.52 -1.47
C SER A 165 6.68 -4.26 -0.99
N PHE A 166 7.67 -4.83 -1.67
CA PHE A 166 9.08 -4.56 -1.38
C PHE A 166 9.42 -3.07 -1.57
N MET A 167 8.97 -2.46 -2.67
CA MET A 167 9.19 -1.02 -2.93
C MET A 167 8.49 -0.13 -1.89
N VAL A 168 7.28 -0.50 -1.45
CA VAL A 168 6.56 0.19 -0.38
C VAL A 168 7.30 0.11 0.95
N VAL A 169 7.87 -1.05 1.29
CA VAL A 169 8.68 -1.22 2.52
C VAL A 169 9.92 -0.32 2.48
N ILE A 170 10.58 -0.19 1.32
CA ILE A 170 11.69 0.75 1.13
C ILE A 170 11.22 2.19 1.33
N ALA A 171 10.08 2.57 0.75
CA ALA A 171 9.51 3.90 0.91
C ALA A 171 9.19 4.22 2.38
N TYR A 172 8.62 3.28 3.14
CA TYR A 172 8.38 3.45 4.57
C TYR A 172 9.67 3.62 5.36
N GLY A 173 10.73 2.87 5.03
CA GLY A 173 12.06 3.07 5.60
C GLY A 173 12.62 4.48 5.32
N MET A 174 12.47 4.98 4.09
CA MET A 174 12.88 6.33 3.72
C MET A 174 12.10 7.41 4.46
N VAL A 175 10.79 7.24 4.64
CA VAL A 175 9.94 8.15 5.44
C VAL A 175 10.38 8.13 6.91
N ALA A 176 10.67 6.96 7.48
CA ALA A 176 11.17 6.85 8.85
C ALA A 176 12.54 7.55 9.03
N LEU A 177 13.44 7.40 8.06
CA LEU A 177 14.73 8.13 8.03
C LEU A 177 14.53 9.65 7.95
N ALA A 178 13.67 10.12 7.04
CA ALA A 178 13.34 11.55 6.90
C ALA A 178 12.74 12.11 8.19
N PHE A 179 11.83 11.36 8.83
CA PHE A 179 11.23 11.73 10.10
C PHE A 179 12.29 11.88 11.22
N LEU A 180 13.23 10.94 11.34
CA LEU A 180 14.30 11.00 12.33
C LEU A 180 15.25 12.16 12.05
N LYS A 181 15.62 12.37 10.78
CA LYS A 181 16.49 13.48 10.35
C LYS A 181 15.88 14.84 10.68
N LEU A 182 14.63 15.07 10.27
CA LEU A 182 13.92 16.32 10.51
C LEU A 182 13.72 16.62 12.01
N ARG A 183 13.61 15.61 12.86
CA ARG A 183 13.56 15.81 14.31
C ARG A 183 14.86 16.26 14.95
N SER A 184 15.98 15.96 14.31
CA SER A 184 17.30 16.38 14.79
C SER A 184 17.79 17.66 14.11
N SER A 185 17.54 17.85 12.81
CA SER A 185 18.01 19.03 12.06
C SER A 185 17.11 20.27 12.27
N GLU A 186 15.80 20.03 12.48
CA GLU A 186 14.82 21.11 12.60
C GLU A 186 13.92 20.90 13.84
N PRO A 187 14.46 21.06 15.06
CA PRO A 187 13.73 20.80 16.30
C PRO A 187 12.54 21.74 16.49
N ASP A 188 12.63 22.99 16.02
CA ASP A 188 11.64 24.05 16.19
C ASP A 188 10.58 24.09 15.09
N MET A 189 10.67 23.23 14.10
CA MET A 189 9.68 23.13 13.03
C MET A 189 8.26 22.93 13.60
N PRO A 190 7.26 23.73 13.17
CA PRO A 190 5.87 23.56 13.62
C PRO A 190 5.35 22.18 13.25
N ARG A 191 4.85 21.45 14.24
CA ARG A 191 4.27 20.10 14.06
C ARG A 191 2.85 20.08 14.61
N PRO A 192 1.83 20.17 13.76
CA PRO A 192 0.43 20.15 14.19
C PRO A 192 0.05 18.87 14.94
N PHE A 193 0.67 17.75 14.59
CA PHE A 193 0.56 16.47 15.29
C PHE A 193 1.94 16.01 15.76
N ARG A 194 2.09 15.83 17.07
CA ARG A 194 3.34 15.36 17.68
C ARG A 194 3.18 13.96 18.23
N VAL A 195 4.00 13.06 17.72
CA VAL A 195 4.09 11.69 18.25
C VAL A 195 4.89 11.72 19.54
N ALA A 196 4.33 11.16 20.63
CA ALA A 196 5.07 10.94 21.87
C ALA A 196 6.27 10.01 21.59
N GLN A 197 7.43 10.29 22.25
CA GLN A 197 8.67 9.51 22.06
C GLN A 197 9.06 9.32 20.57
N GLY A 198 8.92 10.35 19.76
CA GLY A 198 9.06 10.25 18.31
C GLY A 198 10.40 9.69 17.82
N LYS A 199 11.52 9.88 18.56
CA LYS A 199 12.79 9.26 18.20
C LYS A 199 12.72 7.74 18.34
N LEU A 200 12.13 7.24 19.43
CA LEU A 200 11.94 5.80 19.64
C LEU A 200 11.03 5.20 18.56
N ILE A 201 9.87 5.80 18.32
CA ILE A 201 8.89 5.32 17.33
C ILE A 201 9.49 5.36 15.92
N GLY A 202 10.19 6.42 15.55
CA GLY A 202 10.87 6.53 14.26
C GLY A 202 11.99 5.49 14.09
N SER A 203 12.77 5.22 15.14
CA SER A 203 13.81 4.19 15.11
C SER A 203 13.21 2.79 15.00
N LEU A 204 12.12 2.49 15.73
CA LEU A 204 11.42 1.21 15.62
C LEU A 204 10.82 1.04 14.22
N ALA A 205 10.18 2.07 13.66
CA ALA A 205 9.66 2.03 12.30
C ALA A 205 10.76 1.72 11.27
N LEU A 206 11.93 2.36 11.42
CA LEU A 206 13.08 2.13 10.55
C LEU A 206 13.60 0.69 10.68
N ILE A 207 13.80 0.21 11.91
CA ILE A 207 14.27 -1.16 12.17
C ILE A 207 13.30 -2.19 11.61
N LEU A 208 12.00 -1.99 11.81
CA LEU A 208 10.97 -2.87 11.26
C LEU A 208 10.95 -2.84 9.73
N SER A 209 11.08 -1.67 9.11
CA SER A 209 11.16 -1.57 7.65
C SER A 209 12.39 -2.27 7.09
N ILE A 210 13.56 -2.13 7.74
CA ILE A 210 14.77 -2.85 7.33
C ILE A 210 14.57 -4.36 7.51
N GLY A 211 14.04 -4.80 8.66
CA GLY A 211 13.77 -6.22 8.95
C GLY A 211 12.82 -6.84 7.94
N LEU A 212 11.71 -6.16 7.62
CA LEU A 212 10.78 -6.58 6.57
C LEU A 212 11.46 -6.61 5.19
N GLY A 213 12.24 -5.57 4.85
CA GLY A 213 12.99 -5.52 3.60
C GLY A 213 13.95 -6.69 3.42
N CYS A 214 14.61 -7.12 4.49
CA CYS A 214 15.50 -8.29 4.47
C CYS A 214 14.75 -9.60 4.17
N LEU A 215 13.46 -9.71 4.50
CA LEU A 215 12.67 -10.90 4.18
C LEU A 215 12.41 -11.10 2.69
N TYR A 216 12.51 -10.04 1.89
CA TYR A 216 12.38 -10.12 0.43
C TYR A 216 13.68 -10.49 -0.30
N LEU A 217 14.82 -10.49 0.42
CA LEU A 217 16.12 -10.76 -0.17
C LEU A 217 16.36 -12.27 -0.39
N PRO A 218 17.22 -12.65 -1.36
CA PRO A 218 17.58 -14.04 -1.61
C PRO A 218 18.10 -14.75 -0.34
N GLY A 219 17.61 -15.98 -0.13
CA GLY A 219 17.93 -16.76 1.07
C GLY A 219 16.87 -16.68 2.18
N SER A 220 15.88 -15.79 2.07
CA SER A 220 14.72 -15.75 2.95
C SER A 220 13.61 -16.71 2.46
N PRO A 221 12.79 -17.25 3.38
CA PRO A 221 11.62 -18.05 3.00
C PRO A 221 10.56 -17.32 2.15
N ALA A 222 10.63 -15.99 2.13
CA ALA A 222 9.71 -15.12 1.43
C ALA A 222 10.43 -14.21 0.41
N ALA A 223 11.61 -14.66 -0.05
CA ALA A 223 12.40 -13.94 -1.04
C ALA A 223 11.62 -13.73 -2.34
N LEU A 224 11.85 -12.59 -2.98
CA LEU A 224 11.34 -12.30 -4.31
C LEU A 224 11.78 -13.36 -5.32
N ILE A 225 10.87 -13.77 -6.19
CA ILE A 225 11.09 -14.82 -7.18
C ILE A 225 12.04 -14.30 -8.26
N TRP A 226 13.19 -14.97 -8.38
CA TRP A 226 14.16 -14.70 -9.45
C TRP A 226 13.74 -15.38 -10.75
N PRO A 227 13.87 -14.72 -11.93
CA PRO A 227 14.30 -13.34 -12.15
C PRO A 227 13.14 -12.32 -12.19
N TYR A 228 11.89 -12.76 -12.24
CA TYR A 228 10.72 -11.99 -12.68
C TYR A 228 10.42 -10.79 -11.78
N GLU A 229 10.31 -11.00 -10.47
CA GLU A 229 9.99 -9.93 -9.51
C GLU A 229 11.15 -8.94 -9.38
N TRP A 230 12.39 -9.42 -9.48
CA TRP A 230 13.56 -8.56 -9.50
C TRP A 230 13.63 -7.67 -10.74
N PHE A 231 13.21 -8.17 -11.91
CA PHE A 231 13.08 -7.33 -13.11
C PHE A 231 12.02 -6.24 -12.94
N MET A 232 10.92 -6.50 -12.21
CA MET A 232 9.93 -5.48 -11.91
C MET A 232 10.48 -4.40 -10.97
N VAL A 233 11.20 -4.80 -9.91
CA VAL A 233 11.88 -3.86 -9.00
C VAL A 233 12.92 -3.02 -9.74
N LEU A 234 13.77 -3.66 -10.56
CA LEU A 234 14.77 -2.97 -11.38
C LEU A 234 14.12 -2.03 -12.38
N GLY A 235 13.07 -2.47 -13.07
CA GLY A 235 12.32 -1.65 -14.01
C GLY A 235 11.76 -0.39 -13.37
N GLY A 236 11.10 -0.51 -12.21
CA GLY A 236 10.59 0.62 -11.44
C GLY A 236 11.70 1.56 -10.98
N THR A 237 12.81 1.02 -10.50
CA THR A 237 13.97 1.80 -10.06
C THR A 237 14.63 2.56 -11.23
N LEU A 238 14.81 1.90 -12.38
CA LEU A 238 15.38 2.53 -13.57
C LEU A 238 14.48 3.61 -14.14
N LEU A 239 13.15 3.41 -14.13
CA LEU A 239 12.19 4.45 -14.53
C LEU A 239 12.29 5.67 -13.61
N GLY A 240 12.31 5.47 -12.30
CA GLY A 240 12.48 6.55 -11.33
C GLY A 240 13.81 7.28 -11.50
N ALA A 241 14.90 6.55 -11.66
CA ALA A 241 16.22 7.13 -11.94
C ALA A 241 16.24 7.91 -13.27
N GLY A 242 15.64 7.35 -14.32
CA GLY A 242 15.55 8.02 -15.63
C GLY A 242 14.80 9.35 -15.55
N PHE A 243 13.69 9.39 -14.83
CA PHE A 243 12.96 10.65 -14.59
C PHE A 243 13.79 11.64 -13.80
N TYR A 244 14.45 11.19 -12.73
CA TYR A 244 15.30 12.05 -11.90
C TYR A 244 16.45 12.67 -12.70
N PHE A 245 17.19 11.88 -13.46
CA PHE A 245 18.27 12.42 -14.30
C PHE A 245 17.78 13.33 -15.43
N ASN A 246 16.58 13.10 -15.95
CA ASN A 246 15.99 13.99 -16.94
C ASN A 246 15.54 15.34 -16.33
N SER A 247 15.17 15.35 -15.05
CA SER A 247 14.78 16.57 -14.35
C SER A 247 15.95 17.48 -13.96
N LEU A 248 17.18 16.95 -13.93
CA LEU A 248 18.40 17.72 -13.67
C LEU A 248 18.91 18.50 -14.89
N ARG A 249 18.30 18.30 -16.06
CA ARG A 249 18.58 19.01 -17.31
C ARG A 249 17.60 20.15 -17.54
#